data_7a3ebd0e288d9d1dd28566b67d98962e
#
_entry.id   7a3ebd0e288d9d1dd28566b67d98962e
#
_cell.length_a   1.000
_cell.length_b   1.000
_cell.length_c   1.000
_cell.angle_alpha   90.00
_cell.angle_beta   90.00
_cell.angle_gamma   90.00
#
_symmetry.space_group_name_H-M   'P 1'
#
loop_
_entity.id
_entity.type
_entity.pdbx_description
1 polymer ?
#
loop_
_entity_poly.entity_id
_entity_poly.type
_entity_poly.pdbx_seq_one_letter_code
_entity_poly.pdbx_strand_id
1 'polypeptide(L)'
;TCPFCITLASNGWQKASSKVLKGGHAEHIHANCDCEFAIRFDHNTTVAGYDPEKYLAQYNAAGGDINKMRRIDYAARKDAINAQKRAAYALRTGSNSVPSVLKPFTVADCSVSTESYSFPDGYGGIMKTEDATVYTAPDNTKFVFPKKYDKSHQTMTPEQAVACWNKVPEGIRKQAQKEIVFVDYYNPADTYWQKVYKNFPHSYATGGDIITFYRYDVPHDMDYVVRTYCHEAGHYIDISLTNISGRYCTDSEWTKAMADDILVSKKKSPTSYGENSNSEDFAESIAEYIQNSLSFKQQFPNRTALIEKFIKV
;
A
#
# COMPACT_ATOMS: atom_id res chain seq x y z
N THR A 1 -9.66 15.99 20.50
CA THR A 1 -11.11 15.82 20.75
C THR A 1 -11.66 14.82 19.74
N CYS A 2 -12.39 13.80 20.22
CA CYS A 2 -12.96 12.74 19.39
C CYS A 2 -14.15 13.24 18.56
N PRO A 3 -14.32 12.84 17.29
CA PRO A 3 -15.48 13.23 16.45
C PRO A 3 -16.83 12.92 17.08
N PHE A 4 -16.95 11.83 17.83
CA PHE A 4 -18.14 11.50 18.58
C PHE A 4 -18.41 12.54 19.69
N CYS A 5 -17.38 12.92 20.45
CA CYS A 5 -17.50 13.97 21.47
C CYS A 5 -17.85 15.33 20.88
N ILE A 6 -17.30 15.68 19.72
CA ILE A 6 -17.66 16.90 18.99
C ILE A 6 -19.14 16.86 18.60
N THR A 7 -19.63 15.73 18.07
CA THR A 7 -21.03 15.56 17.72
C THR A 7 -21.95 15.72 18.93
N LEU A 8 -21.60 15.15 20.09
CA LEU A 8 -22.36 15.33 21.32
C LEU A 8 -22.32 16.81 21.80
N ALA A 9 -21.14 17.41 21.80
CA ALA A 9 -20.95 18.79 22.23
C ALA A 9 -21.65 19.80 21.31
N SER A 10 -21.81 19.51 20.02
CA SER A 10 -22.51 20.36 19.05
C SER A 10 -24.03 20.44 19.31
N ASN A 11 -24.58 19.48 20.04
CA ASN A 11 -26.00 19.49 20.42
C ASN A 11 -26.32 20.44 21.59
N GLY A 12 -25.31 21.12 22.13
CA GLY A 12 -25.50 22.03 23.27
C GLY A 12 -25.86 21.29 24.57
N TRP A 13 -26.48 22.02 25.50
CA TRP A 13 -26.92 21.48 26.76
C TRP A 13 -28.08 20.50 26.60
N GLN A 14 -27.92 19.30 27.10
CA GLN A 14 -28.93 18.24 27.05
C GLN A 14 -29.45 17.87 28.44
N LYS A 15 -30.69 17.44 28.54
CA LYS A 15 -31.22 16.89 29.77
C LYS A 15 -30.54 15.58 30.11
N ALA A 16 -29.91 15.51 31.30
CA ALA A 16 -29.40 14.26 31.79
C ALA A 16 -30.52 13.26 32.11
N SER A 17 -30.33 12.01 31.72
CA SER A 17 -31.27 10.95 32.09
C SER A 17 -31.16 10.63 33.61
N SER A 18 -32.24 10.15 34.19
CA SER A 18 -32.23 9.71 35.58
C SER A 18 -31.19 8.62 35.88
N LYS A 19 -30.76 7.91 34.87
CA LYS A 19 -29.73 6.86 34.95
C LYS A 19 -28.34 7.48 35.12
N VAL A 20 -28.06 8.58 34.44
CA VAL A 20 -26.82 9.34 34.56
C VAL A 20 -26.72 9.99 35.94
N LEU A 21 -27.84 10.53 36.45
CA LEU A 21 -27.93 11.19 37.75
C LEU A 21 -27.77 10.23 38.93
N LYS A 22 -28.01 8.93 38.74
CA LYS A 22 -27.89 7.90 39.81
C LYS A 22 -26.48 7.25 39.86
N GLY A 23 -25.46 7.90 39.35
CA GLY A 23 -24.06 7.42 39.41
C GLY A 23 -23.67 6.42 38.33
N GLY A 24 -24.55 6.14 37.38
CA GLY A 24 -24.20 5.43 36.18
C GLY A 24 -23.85 6.44 35.09
N HIS A 25 -22.71 7.06 35.15
CA HIS A 25 -22.08 7.55 33.91
C HIS A 25 -22.16 6.36 32.96
N ALA A 26 -22.79 6.56 31.79
CA ALA A 26 -23.00 5.46 30.86
C ALA A 26 -21.63 4.82 30.58
N GLU A 27 -21.33 3.79 31.36
CA GLU A 27 -20.09 3.06 31.27
C GLU A 27 -19.93 2.64 29.81
N HIS A 28 -18.87 3.13 29.17
CA HIS A 28 -18.51 2.75 27.82
C HIS A 28 -19.39 3.28 26.68
N ILE A 29 -19.75 4.58 26.66
CA ILE A 29 -20.29 5.22 25.45
C ILE A 29 -19.33 4.99 24.26
N HIS A 30 -18.03 5.01 24.50
CA HIS A 30 -16.98 4.58 23.58
C HIS A 30 -15.66 4.30 24.32
N ALA A 31 -14.77 3.53 23.72
CA ALA A 31 -13.43 3.28 24.27
C ALA A 31 -12.66 4.60 24.51
N ASN A 32 -12.02 4.71 25.66
CA ASN A 32 -11.27 5.91 26.08
C ASN A 32 -12.15 7.18 26.22
N CYS A 33 -13.32 7.05 26.83
CA CYS A 33 -14.19 8.17 27.14
C CYS A 33 -13.72 8.88 28.41
N ASP A 34 -13.22 10.12 28.28
CA ASP A 34 -12.88 11.03 29.38
C ASP A 34 -13.91 12.17 29.47
N CYS A 35 -15.19 11.87 29.18
CA CYS A 35 -16.25 12.87 29.20
C CYS A 35 -16.65 13.14 30.64
N GLU A 36 -16.71 14.41 31.00
CA GLU A 36 -17.29 14.90 32.24
C GLU A 36 -18.65 15.51 31.96
N PHE A 37 -19.51 15.57 32.95
CA PHE A 37 -20.77 16.27 32.87
C PHE A 37 -20.80 17.43 33.87
N ALA A 38 -21.43 18.53 33.48
CA ALA A 38 -21.68 19.65 34.35
C ALA A 38 -23.20 19.87 34.52
N ILE A 39 -23.60 20.27 35.72
CA ILE A 39 -25.01 20.61 36.00
C ILE A 39 -25.22 22.08 35.73
N ARG A 40 -26.20 22.38 34.89
CA ARG A 40 -26.61 23.74 34.61
C ARG A 40 -27.78 24.13 35.50
N PHE A 41 -27.58 25.13 36.35
CA PHE A 41 -28.61 25.67 37.26
C PHE A 41 -29.39 26.82 36.65
N ASP A 42 -28.74 27.56 35.72
CA ASP A 42 -29.35 28.70 35.05
C ASP A 42 -28.79 28.88 33.61
N HIS A 43 -29.30 29.85 32.88
CA HIS A 43 -28.84 30.11 31.50
C HIS A 43 -27.43 30.72 31.42
N ASN A 44 -26.87 31.19 32.53
CA ASN A 44 -25.56 31.83 32.58
C ASN A 44 -24.44 30.85 32.97
N THR A 45 -24.81 29.62 33.31
CA THR A 45 -23.83 28.57 33.64
C THR A 45 -22.91 28.33 32.44
N THR A 46 -21.62 28.55 32.64
CA THR A 46 -20.58 28.28 31.65
C THR A 46 -19.61 27.21 32.15
N VAL A 47 -19.06 26.43 31.24
CA VAL A 47 -18.03 25.42 31.52
C VAL A 47 -16.77 25.80 30.76
N ALA A 48 -15.65 25.89 31.47
CA ALA A 48 -14.37 26.25 30.87
C ALA A 48 -14.01 25.29 29.74
N GLY A 49 -13.70 25.82 28.56
CA GLY A 49 -13.34 25.04 27.38
C GLY A 49 -14.53 24.44 26.62
N TYR A 50 -15.78 24.64 27.07
CA TYR A 50 -16.96 24.21 26.36
C TYR A 50 -17.55 25.36 25.53
N ASP A 51 -17.48 25.20 24.22
CA ASP A 51 -18.01 26.13 23.23
C ASP A 51 -18.86 25.37 22.21
N PRO A 52 -20.18 25.29 22.44
CA PRO A 52 -21.09 24.51 21.58
C PRO A 52 -21.16 25.05 20.15
N GLU A 53 -21.00 26.36 19.96
CA GLU A 53 -21.02 26.97 18.62
C GLU A 53 -19.84 26.56 17.77
N LYS A 54 -18.67 26.52 18.39
CA LYS A 54 -17.44 26.01 17.76
C LYS A 54 -17.61 24.52 17.33
N TYR A 55 -18.17 23.70 18.21
CA TYR A 55 -18.39 22.29 17.89
C TYR A 55 -19.47 22.10 16.85
N LEU A 56 -20.52 22.93 16.87
CA LEU A 56 -21.57 22.93 15.85
C LEU A 56 -21.00 23.36 14.48
N ALA A 57 -20.14 24.38 14.44
CA ALA A 57 -19.46 24.80 13.22
C ALA A 57 -18.60 23.66 12.62
N GLN A 58 -17.86 22.94 13.44
CA GLN A 58 -17.08 21.77 13.01
C GLN A 58 -17.96 20.64 12.48
N TYR A 59 -19.09 20.37 13.14
CA TYR A 59 -20.03 19.34 12.71
C TYR A 59 -20.67 19.71 11.36
N ASN A 60 -21.07 20.97 11.20
CA ASN A 60 -21.66 21.48 9.95
C ASN A 60 -20.64 21.51 8.81
N ALA A 61 -19.36 21.85 9.07
CA ALA A 61 -18.29 21.81 8.08
C ALA A 61 -18.06 20.38 7.53
N ALA A 62 -18.36 19.36 8.32
CA ALA A 62 -18.35 17.97 7.91
C ALA A 62 -19.68 17.52 7.25
N GLY A 63 -20.61 18.47 6.99
CA GLY A 63 -21.91 18.18 6.39
C GLY A 63 -22.86 17.43 7.31
N GLY A 64 -22.74 17.59 8.64
CA GLY A 64 -23.58 16.91 9.63
C GLY A 64 -23.34 15.40 9.72
N ASP A 65 -22.22 14.90 9.23
CA ASP A 65 -21.91 13.47 9.14
C ASP A 65 -20.68 13.13 10.00
N ILE A 66 -20.91 12.33 11.06
CA ILE A 66 -19.87 11.87 11.99
C ILE A 66 -18.78 11.05 11.30
N ASN A 67 -19.11 10.31 10.24
CA ASN A 67 -18.13 9.51 9.51
C ASN A 67 -17.22 10.38 8.65
N LYS A 68 -17.77 11.47 8.07
CA LYS A 68 -16.94 12.48 7.39
C LYS A 68 -16.04 13.21 8.38
N MET A 69 -16.53 13.58 9.57
CA MET A 69 -15.71 14.14 10.65
C MET A 69 -14.56 13.20 11.03
N ARG A 70 -14.83 11.91 11.19
CA ARG A 70 -13.79 10.91 11.50
C ARG A 70 -12.71 10.84 10.43
N ARG A 71 -13.09 10.96 9.15
CA ARG A 71 -12.15 10.96 8.02
C ARG A 71 -11.26 12.20 8.01
N ILE A 72 -11.85 13.38 8.24
CA ILE A 72 -11.12 14.66 8.32
C ILE A 72 -10.16 14.63 9.51
N ASP A 73 -10.62 14.22 10.68
CA ASP A 73 -9.80 14.12 11.89
C ASP A 73 -8.68 13.07 11.73
N TYR A 74 -8.98 11.92 11.14
CA TYR A 74 -7.97 10.91 10.86
C TYR A 74 -6.93 11.41 9.85
N ALA A 75 -7.34 12.06 8.77
CA ALA A 75 -6.41 12.60 7.78
C ALA A 75 -5.45 13.64 8.40
N ALA A 76 -5.98 14.52 9.27
CA ALA A 76 -5.18 15.54 9.96
C ALA A 76 -4.17 14.96 10.97
N ARG A 77 -4.45 13.77 11.54
CA ARG A 77 -3.64 13.16 12.60
C ARG A 77 -2.97 11.84 12.21
N LYS A 78 -3.11 11.44 10.96
CA LYS A 78 -2.63 10.14 10.44
C LYS A 78 -1.17 9.86 10.82
N ASP A 79 -0.29 10.83 10.64
CA ASP A 79 1.14 10.66 10.91
C ASP A 79 1.43 10.52 12.40
N ALA A 80 0.76 11.29 13.26
CA ALA A 80 0.88 11.19 14.71
C ALA A 80 0.32 9.84 15.22
N ILE A 81 -0.82 9.40 14.72
CA ILE A 81 -1.43 8.10 15.06
C ILE A 81 -0.49 6.95 14.64
N ASN A 82 0.08 7.03 13.45
CA ASN A 82 1.02 6.01 12.97
C ASN A 82 2.32 6.01 13.79
N ALA A 83 2.82 7.17 14.19
CA ALA A 83 3.99 7.28 15.09
C ALA A 83 3.71 6.63 16.46
N GLN A 84 2.55 6.92 17.07
CA GLN A 84 2.14 6.28 18.32
C GLN A 84 2.00 4.76 18.21
N LYS A 85 1.39 4.27 17.15
CA LYS A 85 1.27 2.81 16.90
C LYS A 85 2.64 2.16 16.76
N ARG A 86 3.57 2.79 16.06
CA ARG A 86 4.95 2.30 15.92
C ARG A 86 5.67 2.25 17.27
N ALA A 87 5.57 3.31 18.07
CA ALA A 87 6.17 3.38 19.41
C ALA A 87 5.58 2.30 20.34
N ALA A 88 4.27 2.14 20.37
CA ALA A 88 3.61 1.12 21.16
C ALA A 88 3.99 -0.32 20.75
N TYR A 89 4.18 -0.55 19.46
CA TYR A 89 4.66 -1.83 18.94
C TYR A 89 6.10 -2.10 19.39
N ALA A 90 7.00 -1.12 19.28
CA ALA A 90 8.39 -1.23 19.70
C ALA A 90 8.52 -1.55 21.20
N LEU A 91 7.70 -0.90 22.05
CA LEU A 91 7.64 -1.17 23.50
C LEU A 91 7.16 -2.59 23.79
N ARG A 92 6.16 -3.08 23.06
CA ARG A 92 5.57 -4.42 23.29
C ARG A 92 6.46 -5.56 22.83
N THR A 93 7.26 -5.36 21.80
CA THR A 93 8.14 -6.39 21.22
C THR A 93 9.54 -6.41 21.76
N GLY A 94 9.89 -5.49 22.66
CA GLY A 94 11.27 -5.32 23.19
C GLY A 94 12.27 -4.93 22.10
N SER A 95 11.78 -4.63 20.89
CA SER A 95 12.61 -4.20 19.78
C SER A 95 12.94 -2.72 19.94
N ASN A 96 14.18 -2.42 20.38
CA ASN A 96 14.74 -1.06 20.36
C ASN A 96 15.03 -0.57 18.93
N SER A 97 14.79 -1.36 17.91
CA SER A 97 14.75 -0.91 16.54
C SER A 97 13.36 -0.31 16.27
N VAL A 98 13.23 1.00 16.35
CA VAL A 98 12.21 1.73 15.58
C VAL A 98 12.33 1.17 14.17
N PRO A 99 11.25 0.58 13.56
CA PRO A 99 11.33 0.22 12.18
C PRO A 99 11.76 1.48 11.42
N SER A 100 12.95 1.47 10.86
CA SER A 100 13.45 2.64 10.13
C SER A 100 12.47 2.84 8.97
N VAL A 101 11.66 3.87 9.05
CA VAL A 101 10.86 4.29 7.88
C VAL A 101 11.89 4.53 6.80
N LEU A 102 11.82 3.76 5.72
CA LEU A 102 12.70 3.96 4.58
C LEU A 102 12.44 5.37 4.06
N LYS A 103 13.38 6.28 4.35
CA LYS A 103 13.26 7.67 3.89
C LYS A 103 13.21 7.65 2.36
N PRO A 104 12.36 8.47 1.75
CA PRO A 104 12.46 8.71 0.32
C PRO A 104 13.89 9.18 -0.01
N PHE A 105 14.42 8.69 -1.10
CA PHE A 105 15.74 9.05 -1.61
C PHE A 105 15.63 9.49 -3.08
N THR A 106 16.63 10.18 -3.56
CA THR A 106 16.75 10.64 -4.94
C THR A 106 17.89 9.92 -5.64
N VAL A 107 18.03 10.09 -6.93
CA VAL A 107 19.18 9.56 -7.67
C VAL A 107 20.51 10.12 -7.12
N ALA A 108 20.51 11.35 -6.58
CA ALA A 108 21.69 11.95 -5.99
C ALA A 108 22.13 11.24 -4.67
N ASP A 109 21.22 10.53 -4.01
CA ASP A 109 21.52 9.76 -2.79
C ASP A 109 22.04 8.34 -3.12
N CYS A 110 22.01 7.93 -4.41
CA CYS A 110 22.50 6.64 -4.86
C CYS A 110 24.01 6.69 -5.11
N SER A 111 24.70 5.60 -4.78
CA SER A 111 26.04 5.37 -5.35
C SER A 111 25.92 4.93 -6.80
N VAL A 112 26.78 5.44 -7.66
CA VAL A 112 26.77 5.12 -9.09
C VAL A 112 28.03 4.40 -9.47
N SER A 113 27.88 3.22 -10.13
CA SER A 113 28.99 2.44 -10.67
C SER A 113 28.73 2.11 -12.15
N THR A 114 29.80 1.72 -12.84
CA THR A 114 29.72 1.07 -14.15
C THR A 114 30.17 -0.37 -13.97
N GLU A 115 29.27 -1.29 -14.29
CA GLU A 115 29.50 -2.73 -14.11
C GLU A 115 29.26 -3.46 -15.44
N SER A 116 30.01 -4.57 -15.68
CA SER A 116 29.64 -5.50 -16.73
C SER A 116 28.44 -6.30 -16.23
N TYR A 117 27.30 -6.19 -16.92
CA TYR A 117 26.03 -6.74 -16.48
C TYR A 117 25.42 -7.65 -17.55
N SER A 118 24.86 -8.76 -17.10
CA SER A 118 24.19 -9.74 -17.97
C SER A 118 22.69 -9.53 -17.95
N PHE A 119 22.16 -8.95 -19.01
CA PHE A 119 20.75 -8.62 -19.11
C PHE A 119 19.88 -9.85 -19.40
N PRO A 120 18.75 -10.03 -18.67
CA PRO A 120 17.88 -11.18 -18.84
C PRO A 120 17.11 -11.15 -20.16
N ASP A 121 16.78 -12.34 -20.67
CA ASP A 121 16.00 -12.52 -21.91
C ASP A 121 14.49 -12.68 -21.69
N GLY A 122 14.03 -12.59 -20.45
CA GLY A 122 12.63 -12.79 -20.09
C GLY A 122 12.18 -14.26 -19.98
N TYR A 123 13.05 -15.21 -20.31
CA TYR A 123 12.82 -16.64 -20.18
C TYR A 123 13.65 -17.31 -19.08
N GLY A 124 14.34 -16.50 -18.26
CA GLY A 124 15.29 -16.99 -17.27
C GLY A 124 16.71 -17.25 -17.82
N GLY A 125 16.97 -16.86 -19.07
CA GLY A 125 18.28 -16.88 -19.70
C GLY A 125 18.93 -15.49 -19.75
N ILE A 126 20.05 -15.39 -20.44
CA ILE A 126 20.82 -14.17 -20.64
C ILE A 126 20.78 -13.78 -22.10
N MET A 127 20.29 -12.58 -22.42
CA MET A 127 20.25 -12.09 -23.80
C MET A 127 21.58 -11.53 -24.27
N LYS A 128 22.20 -10.67 -23.46
CA LYS A 128 23.49 -10.03 -23.75
C LYS A 128 24.19 -9.61 -22.47
N THR A 129 25.51 -9.48 -22.57
CA THR A 129 26.32 -8.88 -21.53
C THR A 129 26.92 -7.59 -22.07
N GLU A 130 26.78 -6.51 -21.35
CA GLU A 130 27.33 -5.20 -21.71
C GLU A 130 27.58 -4.34 -20.48
N ASP A 131 28.26 -3.20 -20.65
CA ASP A 131 28.39 -2.22 -19.58
C ASP A 131 27.03 -1.64 -19.20
N ALA A 132 26.76 -1.59 -17.90
CA ALA A 132 25.60 -0.95 -17.32
C ALA A 132 25.99 0.17 -16.38
N THR A 133 25.13 1.19 -16.29
CA THR A 133 25.13 2.16 -15.19
C THR A 133 24.22 1.61 -14.10
N VAL A 134 24.78 1.39 -12.90
CA VAL A 134 24.08 0.86 -11.74
C VAL A 134 23.96 1.95 -10.68
N TYR A 135 22.73 2.29 -10.31
CA TYR A 135 22.39 3.19 -9.22
C TYR A 135 22.01 2.35 -8.01
N THR A 136 22.86 2.33 -6.99
CA THR A 136 22.59 1.60 -5.75
C THR A 136 22.04 2.56 -4.69
N ALA A 137 20.80 2.35 -4.32
CA ALA A 137 20.07 3.16 -3.36
C ALA A 137 20.51 2.89 -1.90
N PRO A 138 20.19 3.80 -0.96
CA PRO A 138 20.50 3.60 0.47
C PRO A 138 19.86 2.36 1.10
N ASP A 139 18.80 1.82 0.51
CA ASP A 139 18.13 0.57 0.92
C ASP A 139 18.68 -0.68 0.23
N ASN A 140 19.82 -0.54 -0.47
CA ASN A 140 20.50 -1.55 -1.29
C ASN A 140 19.72 -1.98 -2.55
N THR A 141 18.67 -1.27 -2.94
CA THR A 141 18.00 -1.51 -4.22
C THR A 141 18.89 -1.00 -5.35
N LYS A 142 19.13 -1.84 -6.35
CA LYS A 142 19.89 -1.51 -7.54
C LYS A 142 18.96 -1.22 -8.71
N PHE A 143 19.16 -0.07 -9.36
CA PHE A 143 18.52 0.29 -10.61
C PHE A 143 19.56 0.20 -11.72
N VAL A 144 19.37 -0.73 -12.66
CA VAL A 144 20.35 -1.11 -13.66
C VAL A 144 19.90 -0.67 -15.04
N PHE A 145 20.73 0.12 -15.70
CA PHE A 145 20.49 0.63 -17.06
C PHE A 145 21.66 0.27 -17.99
N PRO A 146 21.41 -0.23 -19.21
CA PRO A 146 22.48 -0.40 -20.20
C PRO A 146 23.19 0.93 -20.42
N LYS A 147 24.53 0.91 -20.50
CA LYS A 147 25.31 2.13 -20.76
C LYS A 147 25.01 2.76 -22.11
N LYS A 148 24.70 1.93 -23.10
CA LYS A 148 24.29 2.33 -24.46
C LYS A 148 22.76 2.27 -24.60
N TYR A 149 22.06 2.80 -23.65
CA TYR A 149 20.60 2.82 -23.66
C TYR A 149 20.10 3.73 -24.78
N ASP A 150 19.26 3.20 -25.67
CA ASP A 150 18.62 4.02 -26.69
C ASP A 150 17.54 4.89 -26.06
N LYS A 151 17.84 6.19 -25.91
CA LYS A 151 16.93 7.15 -25.27
C LYS A 151 15.58 7.28 -25.98
N SER A 152 15.51 6.97 -27.27
CA SER A 152 14.23 6.99 -28.02
C SER A 152 13.30 5.85 -27.62
N HIS A 153 13.83 4.80 -27.02
CA HIS A 153 13.10 3.61 -26.53
C HIS A 153 13.15 3.48 -25.02
N GLN A 154 13.62 4.53 -24.34
CA GLN A 154 13.72 4.55 -22.90
C GLN A 154 12.34 4.56 -22.27
N THR A 155 12.01 3.50 -21.52
CA THR A 155 10.74 3.40 -20.79
C THR A 155 10.70 4.34 -19.59
N MET A 156 11.88 4.63 -18.99
CA MET A 156 11.99 5.38 -17.74
C MET A 156 13.38 5.94 -17.54
N THR A 157 13.50 7.16 -17.03
CA THR A 157 14.77 7.69 -16.57
C THR A 157 15.12 7.16 -15.17
N PRO A 158 16.41 7.20 -14.76
CA PRO A 158 16.78 6.84 -13.38
C PRO A 158 15.99 7.61 -12.32
N GLU A 159 15.73 8.91 -12.54
CA GLU A 159 14.96 9.77 -11.64
C GLU A 159 13.50 9.29 -11.52
N GLN A 160 12.89 8.94 -12.65
CA GLN A 160 11.52 8.40 -12.67
C GLN A 160 11.46 7.04 -11.98
N ALA A 161 12.42 6.16 -12.23
CA ALA A 161 12.51 4.84 -11.61
C ALA A 161 12.58 4.95 -10.08
N VAL A 162 13.48 5.79 -9.57
CA VAL A 162 13.63 6.06 -8.13
C VAL A 162 12.38 6.71 -7.54
N ALA A 163 11.79 7.69 -8.23
CA ALA A 163 10.58 8.37 -7.77
C ALA A 163 9.39 7.41 -7.67
N CYS A 164 9.22 6.50 -8.64
CA CYS A 164 8.19 5.45 -8.60
C CYS A 164 8.45 4.47 -7.46
N TRP A 165 9.70 4.00 -7.31
CA TRP A 165 10.06 3.07 -6.23
C TRP A 165 9.78 3.64 -4.84
N ASN A 166 10.02 4.93 -4.62
CA ASN A 166 9.68 5.60 -3.36
C ASN A 166 8.17 5.62 -3.06
N LYS A 167 7.31 5.52 -4.07
CA LYS A 167 5.87 5.42 -3.88
C LYS A 167 5.40 4.00 -3.54
N VAL A 168 6.22 2.98 -3.81
CA VAL A 168 5.92 1.60 -3.40
C VAL A 168 5.94 1.55 -1.88
N PRO A 169 4.92 0.98 -1.22
CA PRO A 169 4.87 0.88 0.24
C PRO A 169 6.08 0.19 0.84
N GLU A 170 6.54 0.69 1.97
CA GLU A 170 7.73 0.18 2.67
C GLU A 170 7.67 -1.33 2.93
N GLY A 171 6.49 -1.83 3.31
CA GLY A 171 6.29 -3.26 3.57
C GLY A 171 6.56 -4.13 2.34
N ILE A 172 6.24 -3.63 1.15
CA ILE A 172 6.57 -4.29 -0.13
C ILE A 172 8.06 -4.12 -0.43
N ARG A 173 8.59 -2.89 -0.38
CA ARG A 173 10.01 -2.63 -0.69
C ARG A 173 10.99 -3.44 0.15
N LYS A 174 10.64 -3.74 1.41
CA LYS A 174 11.47 -4.59 2.29
C LYS A 174 11.51 -6.04 1.86
N GLN A 175 10.46 -6.54 1.24
CA GLN A 175 10.31 -7.93 0.84
C GLN A 175 10.55 -8.16 -0.65
N ALA A 176 10.50 -7.09 -1.47
CA ALA A 176 10.68 -7.17 -2.91
C ALA A 176 12.13 -7.46 -3.31
N GLN A 177 12.31 -7.78 -4.57
CA GLN A 177 13.59 -7.89 -5.24
C GLN A 177 14.43 -6.63 -5.00
N LYS A 178 15.73 -6.81 -4.86
CA LYS A 178 16.66 -5.69 -4.67
C LYS A 178 17.38 -5.29 -5.96
N GLU A 179 16.94 -5.83 -7.08
CA GLU A 179 17.48 -5.52 -8.38
C GLU A 179 16.38 -5.26 -9.40
N ILE A 180 16.43 -4.10 -10.04
CA ILE A 180 15.46 -3.62 -10.99
C ILE A 180 16.20 -3.21 -12.25
N VAL A 181 15.89 -3.87 -13.35
CA VAL A 181 16.59 -3.75 -14.62
C VAL A 181 15.70 -3.06 -15.63
N PHE A 182 16.26 -2.13 -16.39
CA PHE A 182 15.58 -1.44 -17.46
C PHE A 182 16.29 -1.76 -18.77
N VAL A 183 15.52 -2.18 -19.78
CA VAL A 183 16.08 -2.52 -21.09
C VAL A 183 15.33 -1.74 -22.19
N ASP A 184 16.00 -1.55 -23.32
CA ASP A 184 15.50 -0.78 -24.47
C ASP A 184 14.95 -1.65 -25.61
N TYR A 185 14.67 -2.91 -25.32
CA TYR A 185 14.10 -3.88 -26.24
C TYR A 185 12.84 -4.52 -25.68
N TYR A 186 12.01 -5.08 -26.55
CA TYR A 186 10.82 -5.83 -26.16
C TYR A 186 11.20 -7.13 -25.46
N ASN A 187 10.31 -7.61 -24.58
CA ASN A 187 10.51 -8.92 -23.95
C ASN A 187 10.60 -10.01 -25.03
N PRO A 188 11.72 -10.74 -25.14
CA PRO A 188 11.85 -11.81 -26.13
C PRO A 188 10.80 -12.92 -25.97
N ALA A 189 10.27 -13.13 -24.75
CA ALA A 189 9.22 -14.10 -24.47
C ALA A 189 7.90 -13.76 -25.20
N ASP A 190 7.67 -12.50 -25.56
CA ASP A 190 6.45 -12.08 -26.27
C ASP A 190 6.31 -12.78 -27.63
N THR A 191 7.41 -13.12 -28.28
CA THR A 191 7.39 -13.85 -29.57
C THR A 191 6.72 -15.21 -29.47
N TYR A 192 6.82 -15.87 -28.33
CA TYR A 192 6.09 -17.11 -28.05
C TYR A 192 4.61 -16.83 -27.80
N TRP A 193 4.31 -15.88 -26.91
CA TRP A 193 2.95 -15.58 -26.52
C TRP A 193 2.12 -15.01 -27.66
N GLN A 194 2.72 -14.23 -28.55
CA GLN A 194 2.07 -13.74 -29.78
C GLN A 194 1.68 -14.84 -30.76
N LYS A 195 2.38 -15.97 -30.73
CA LYS A 195 1.98 -17.16 -31.52
C LYS A 195 0.82 -17.92 -30.88
N VAL A 196 0.74 -17.90 -29.55
CA VAL A 196 -0.30 -18.62 -28.78
C VAL A 196 -1.59 -17.81 -28.72
N TYR A 197 -1.47 -16.52 -28.46
CA TYR A 197 -2.59 -15.62 -28.26
C TYR A 197 -2.64 -14.57 -29.38
N LYS A 198 -3.72 -14.55 -30.12
CA LYS A 198 -3.95 -13.51 -31.13
C LYS A 198 -4.08 -12.15 -30.45
N ASN A 199 -3.30 -11.16 -30.92
CA ASN A 199 -3.24 -9.80 -30.36
C ASN A 199 -2.64 -9.71 -28.93
N PHE A 200 -1.73 -10.61 -28.58
CA PHE A 200 -0.98 -10.48 -27.33
C PHE A 200 -0.17 -9.16 -27.35
N PRO A 201 -0.36 -8.26 -26.38
CA PRO A 201 0.40 -7.03 -26.30
C PRO A 201 1.85 -7.33 -25.88
N HIS A 202 2.76 -6.37 -26.07
CA HIS A 202 4.09 -6.49 -25.52
C HIS A 202 4.04 -6.43 -23.99
N SER A 203 4.84 -7.28 -23.35
CA SER A 203 5.00 -7.28 -21.89
C SER A 203 5.77 -6.04 -21.48
N TYR A 204 5.25 -5.31 -20.49
CA TYR A 204 5.89 -4.11 -19.96
C TYR A 204 6.96 -4.46 -18.92
N ALA A 205 6.68 -5.43 -18.07
CA ALA A 205 7.61 -5.91 -17.05
C ALA A 205 7.50 -7.42 -16.84
N THR A 206 8.50 -7.97 -16.16
CA THR A 206 8.49 -9.33 -15.62
C THR A 206 9.13 -9.34 -14.25
N GLY A 207 8.57 -10.12 -13.33
CA GLY A 207 9.13 -10.40 -12.01
C GLY A 207 9.69 -11.81 -11.91
N GLY A 208 10.59 -11.97 -10.96
CA GLY A 208 11.30 -13.21 -10.64
C GLY A 208 12.28 -12.87 -9.53
N ASP A 209 13.53 -13.30 -9.62
CA ASP A 209 14.60 -12.86 -8.70
C ASP A 209 14.94 -11.38 -8.89
N ILE A 210 14.66 -10.83 -10.07
CA ILE A 210 14.79 -9.42 -10.42
C ILE A 210 13.49 -8.92 -11.05
N ILE A 211 13.27 -7.60 -11.03
CA ILE A 211 12.21 -6.96 -11.83
C ILE A 211 12.88 -6.43 -13.11
N THR A 212 12.36 -6.82 -14.27
CA THR A 212 12.84 -6.28 -15.55
C THR A 212 11.73 -5.49 -16.23
N PHE A 213 12.02 -4.22 -16.56
CA PHE A 213 11.17 -3.38 -17.40
C PHE A 213 11.67 -3.38 -18.82
N TYR A 214 10.77 -3.67 -19.75
CA TYR A 214 11.05 -3.76 -21.18
C TYR A 214 10.60 -2.51 -21.92
N ARG A 215 11.08 -2.35 -23.15
CA ARG A 215 10.57 -1.36 -24.07
C ARG A 215 9.05 -1.45 -24.20
N TYR A 216 8.42 -0.31 -24.19
CA TYR A 216 7.00 -0.18 -24.42
C TYR A 216 6.71 1.07 -25.28
N ASP A 217 5.82 0.94 -26.27
CA ASP A 217 5.62 2.01 -27.27
C ASP A 217 4.72 3.15 -26.75
N VAL A 218 4.00 2.93 -25.66
CA VAL A 218 3.12 3.93 -25.04
C VAL A 218 3.67 4.27 -23.66
N PRO A 219 3.98 5.54 -23.39
CA PRO A 219 4.39 5.95 -22.06
C PRO A 219 3.30 5.63 -21.03
N HIS A 220 3.67 5.00 -19.92
CA HIS A 220 2.79 4.79 -18.78
C HIS A 220 2.90 5.95 -17.80
N ASP A 221 1.79 6.28 -17.14
CA ASP A 221 1.84 7.21 -16.02
C ASP A 221 2.55 6.59 -14.80
N MET A 222 2.92 7.47 -13.87
CA MET A 222 3.68 7.06 -12.68
C MET A 222 2.91 6.09 -11.79
N ASP A 223 1.59 6.20 -11.73
CA ASP A 223 0.77 5.34 -10.87
C ASP A 223 0.66 3.92 -11.46
N TYR A 224 0.61 3.81 -12.80
CA TYR A 224 0.69 2.52 -13.47
C TYR A 224 2.05 1.83 -13.23
N VAL A 225 3.14 2.60 -13.28
CA VAL A 225 4.48 2.07 -12.98
C VAL A 225 4.59 1.58 -11.53
N VAL A 226 4.08 2.36 -10.56
CA VAL A 226 4.04 1.95 -9.16
C VAL A 226 3.21 0.68 -8.98
N ARG A 227 2.07 0.59 -9.65
CA ARG A 227 1.23 -0.61 -9.67
C ARG A 227 2.01 -1.81 -10.22
N THR A 228 2.74 -1.63 -11.31
CA THR A 228 3.58 -2.68 -11.92
C THR A 228 4.67 -3.13 -10.95
N TYR A 229 5.36 -2.21 -10.27
CA TYR A 229 6.32 -2.59 -9.23
C TYR A 229 5.69 -3.46 -8.14
N CYS A 230 4.48 -3.10 -7.68
CA CYS A 230 3.76 -3.88 -6.66
C CYS A 230 3.35 -5.26 -7.18
N HIS A 231 2.94 -5.35 -8.44
CA HIS A 231 2.58 -6.61 -9.10
C HIS A 231 3.80 -7.55 -9.20
N GLU A 232 4.90 -7.07 -9.76
CA GLU A 232 6.11 -7.89 -9.94
C GLU A 232 6.75 -8.27 -8.59
N ALA A 233 6.73 -7.36 -7.61
CA ALA A 233 7.11 -7.69 -6.25
C ALA A 233 6.18 -8.76 -5.63
N GLY A 234 4.90 -8.76 -6.01
CA GLY A 234 3.94 -9.78 -5.60
C GLY A 234 4.38 -11.18 -5.98
N HIS A 235 4.86 -11.38 -7.20
CA HIS A 235 5.39 -12.68 -7.65
C HIS A 235 6.56 -13.16 -6.79
N TYR A 236 7.46 -12.28 -6.39
CA TYR A 236 8.58 -12.62 -5.52
C TYR A 236 8.13 -12.93 -4.10
N ILE A 237 7.21 -12.13 -3.56
CA ILE A 237 6.65 -12.34 -2.22
C ILE A 237 5.91 -13.68 -2.17
N ASP A 238 5.16 -14.04 -3.23
CA ASP A 238 4.48 -15.32 -3.37
C ASP A 238 5.43 -16.53 -3.17
N ILE A 239 6.63 -16.42 -3.73
CA ILE A 239 7.67 -17.45 -3.56
C ILE A 239 8.31 -17.38 -2.18
N SER A 240 8.57 -16.18 -1.67
CA SER A 240 9.32 -15.96 -0.42
C SER A 240 8.54 -16.32 0.85
N LEU A 241 7.20 -16.32 0.78
CA LEU A 241 6.34 -16.66 1.92
C LEU A 241 6.30 -18.16 2.23
N THR A 242 6.80 -19.00 1.33
CA THR A 242 6.82 -20.45 1.55
C THR A 242 8.22 -20.94 1.96
N ASN A 243 8.29 -21.69 3.05
CA ASN A 243 9.53 -22.35 3.50
C ASN A 243 9.86 -23.66 2.73
N ILE A 244 9.02 -24.05 1.81
CA ILE A 244 9.10 -25.28 1.00
C ILE A 244 8.98 -24.85 -0.45
N SER A 245 9.61 -25.58 -1.36
CA SER A 245 9.59 -25.29 -2.81
C SER A 245 8.15 -25.21 -3.37
N GLY A 246 7.50 -24.11 -3.13
CA GLY A 246 6.11 -23.85 -3.53
C GLY A 246 5.84 -22.35 -3.65
N ARG A 247 4.60 -22.03 -3.98
CA ARG A 247 4.08 -20.65 -4.03
C ARG A 247 2.97 -20.51 -3.02
N TYR A 248 2.94 -19.41 -2.28
CA TYR A 248 1.90 -19.14 -1.30
C TYR A 248 0.50 -19.04 -1.94
N CYS A 249 0.43 -18.60 -3.19
CA CYS A 249 -0.82 -18.57 -3.95
C CYS A 249 -1.48 -19.94 -4.14
N THR A 250 -0.74 -21.04 -3.94
CA THR A 250 -1.28 -22.42 -3.96
C THR A 250 -1.51 -22.99 -2.56
N ASP A 251 -1.15 -22.27 -1.51
CA ASP A 251 -1.41 -22.66 -0.13
C ASP A 251 -2.91 -22.71 0.17
N SER A 252 -3.29 -23.59 1.08
CA SER A 252 -4.69 -23.78 1.49
C SER A 252 -5.30 -22.49 2.11
N GLU A 253 -4.48 -21.68 2.78
CA GLU A 253 -4.92 -20.41 3.38
C GLU A 253 -5.31 -19.40 2.30
N TRP A 254 -4.47 -19.23 1.26
CA TRP A 254 -4.78 -18.33 0.14
C TRP A 254 -5.95 -18.83 -0.70
N THR A 255 -5.93 -20.10 -1.10
CA THR A 255 -6.99 -20.68 -1.95
C THR A 255 -8.35 -20.69 -1.26
N LYS A 256 -8.37 -20.87 0.08
CA LYS A 256 -9.59 -20.70 0.87
C LYS A 256 -10.06 -19.25 0.86
N ALA A 257 -9.16 -18.28 1.07
CA ALA A 257 -9.51 -16.87 1.02
C ALA A 257 -10.08 -16.45 -0.34
N MET A 258 -9.50 -16.97 -1.45
CA MET A 258 -10.05 -16.78 -2.80
C MET A 258 -11.49 -17.29 -2.89
N ALA A 259 -11.75 -18.51 -2.45
CA ALA A 259 -13.07 -19.12 -2.52
C ALA A 259 -14.10 -18.33 -1.68
N ASP A 260 -13.74 -17.94 -0.47
CA ASP A 260 -14.61 -17.15 0.42
C ASP A 260 -14.91 -15.75 -0.17
N ASP A 261 -13.92 -15.10 -0.78
CA ASP A 261 -14.09 -13.78 -1.41
C ASP A 261 -14.97 -13.83 -2.67
N ILE A 262 -14.99 -14.93 -3.43
CA ILE A 262 -15.93 -15.11 -4.54
C ILE A 262 -17.38 -15.05 -4.06
N LEU A 263 -17.67 -15.56 -2.87
CA LEU A 263 -19.01 -15.47 -2.30
C LEU A 263 -19.43 -14.02 -1.99
N VAL A 264 -18.47 -13.17 -1.66
CA VAL A 264 -18.69 -11.74 -1.35
C VAL A 264 -18.77 -10.91 -2.62
N SER A 265 -17.72 -10.94 -3.43
CA SER A 265 -17.54 -10.04 -4.59
C SER A 265 -18.23 -10.50 -5.87
N LYS A 266 -18.55 -11.82 -5.96
CA LYS A 266 -18.96 -12.50 -7.20
C LYS A 266 -17.88 -12.44 -8.31
N LYS A 267 -16.63 -12.13 -7.94
CA LYS A 267 -15.47 -12.06 -8.84
C LYS A 267 -14.44 -13.10 -8.44
N LYS A 268 -13.85 -13.77 -9.41
CA LYS A 268 -12.78 -14.75 -9.17
C LYS A 268 -11.49 -14.05 -8.74
N SER A 269 -11.17 -12.93 -9.38
CA SER A 269 -9.98 -12.14 -9.14
C SER A 269 -10.29 -10.63 -9.13
N PRO A 270 -9.44 -9.78 -8.55
CA PRO A 270 -9.60 -8.33 -8.62
C PRO A 270 -9.64 -7.79 -10.04
N THR A 271 -8.91 -8.42 -10.96
CA THR A 271 -8.81 -8.02 -12.37
C THR A 271 -9.00 -9.23 -13.27
N SER A 272 -9.34 -8.99 -14.53
CA SER A 272 -9.40 -10.06 -15.55
C SER A 272 -8.04 -10.71 -15.79
N TYR A 273 -6.95 -9.97 -15.63
CA TYR A 273 -5.60 -10.53 -15.77
C TYR A 273 -5.29 -11.54 -14.66
N GLY A 274 -5.66 -11.24 -13.42
CA GLY A 274 -5.51 -12.16 -12.29
C GLY A 274 -6.30 -13.47 -12.42
N GLU A 275 -7.30 -13.55 -13.33
CA GLU A 275 -8.03 -14.80 -13.58
C GLU A 275 -7.22 -15.86 -14.31
N ASN A 276 -6.08 -15.49 -14.92
CA ASN A 276 -5.23 -16.40 -15.69
C ASN A 276 -4.57 -17.49 -14.83
N SER A 277 -4.16 -17.17 -13.62
CA SER A 277 -3.56 -18.14 -12.69
C SER A 277 -3.65 -17.65 -11.23
N ASN A 278 -3.44 -18.55 -10.27
CA ASN A 278 -3.37 -18.17 -8.86
C ASN A 278 -2.19 -17.23 -8.57
N SER A 279 -1.08 -17.36 -9.30
CA SER A 279 0.08 -16.48 -9.18
C SER A 279 -0.25 -15.06 -9.64
N GLU A 280 -0.97 -14.92 -10.75
CA GLU A 280 -1.45 -13.62 -11.23
C GLU A 280 -2.50 -13.05 -10.28
N ASP A 281 -3.41 -13.89 -9.75
CA ASP A 281 -4.37 -13.44 -8.75
C ASP A 281 -3.69 -12.88 -7.50
N PHE A 282 -2.63 -13.53 -7.03
CA PHE A 282 -1.88 -13.07 -5.88
C PHE A 282 -1.19 -11.72 -6.15
N ALA A 283 -0.47 -11.61 -7.27
CA ALA A 283 0.23 -10.38 -7.67
C ALA A 283 -0.76 -9.22 -7.90
N GLU A 284 -1.85 -9.46 -8.60
CA GLU A 284 -2.93 -8.49 -8.82
C GLU A 284 -3.63 -8.10 -7.53
N SER A 285 -3.81 -9.02 -6.59
CA SER A 285 -4.40 -8.73 -5.28
C SER A 285 -3.52 -7.77 -4.48
N ILE A 286 -2.19 -7.93 -4.51
CA ILE A 286 -1.25 -7.01 -3.88
C ILE A 286 -1.32 -5.64 -4.55
N ALA A 287 -1.23 -5.59 -5.89
CA ALA A 287 -1.26 -4.35 -6.65
C ALA A 287 -2.56 -3.56 -6.41
N GLU A 288 -3.72 -4.22 -6.49
CA GLU A 288 -5.02 -3.60 -6.26
C GLU A 288 -5.24 -3.20 -4.79
N TYR A 289 -4.76 -4.00 -3.83
CA TYR A 289 -4.80 -3.61 -2.41
C TYR A 289 -4.05 -2.30 -2.16
N ILE A 290 -2.92 -2.08 -2.83
CA ILE A 290 -2.14 -0.86 -2.68
C ILE A 290 -2.80 0.30 -3.41
N GLN A 291 -3.26 0.11 -4.63
CA GLN A 291 -3.82 1.18 -5.45
C GLN A 291 -5.23 1.59 -5.02
N ASN A 292 -6.09 0.61 -4.72
CA ASN A 292 -7.51 0.77 -4.46
C ASN A 292 -7.96 0.17 -3.12
N SER A 293 -7.18 0.40 -2.06
CA SER A 293 -7.32 -0.27 -0.75
C SER A 293 -8.76 -0.36 -0.22
N LEU A 294 -9.52 0.73 -0.29
CA LEU A 294 -10.89 0.73 0.24
C LEU A 294 -11.82 -0.19 -0.55
N SER A 295 -11.77 -0.12 -1.87
CA SER A 295 -12.58 -0.96 -2.76
C SER A 295 -12.16 -2.43 -2.65
N PHE A 296 -10.85 -2.68 -2.61
CA PHE A 296 -10.30 -4.03 -2.47
C PHE A 296 -10.75 -4.68 -1.16
N LYS A 297 -10.64 -3.99 -0.03
CA LYS A 297 -11.06 -4.48 1.30
C LYS A 297 -12.55 -4.84 1.37
N GLN A 298 -13.38 -4.10 0.65
CA GLN A 298 -14.82 -4.38 0.59
C GLN A 298 -15.14 -5.59 -0.27
N GLN A 299 -14.44 -5.78 -1.38
CA GLN A 299 -14.69 -6.86 -2.32
C GLN A 299 -13.99 -8.17 -1.95
N PHE A 300 -12.79 -8.07 -1.36
CA PHE A 300 -11.90 -9.19 -1.07
C PHE A 300 -11.40 -9.17 0.38
N PRO A 301 -12.30 -9.25 1.39
CA PRO A 301 -11.93 -9.10 2.80
C PRO A 301 -11.02 -10.22 3.32
N ASN A 302 -11.16 -11.44 2.80
CA ASN A 302 -10.36 -12.58 3.26
C ASN A 302 -8.92 -12.49 2.74
N ARG A 303 -8.71 -12.18 1.45
CA ARG A 303 -7.38 -11.86 0.91
C ARG A 303 -6.76 -10.65 1.60
N THR A 304 -7.56 -9.61 1.89
CA THR A 304 -7.11 -8.45 2.65
C THR A 304 -6.49 -8.84 3.99
N ALA A 305 -7.17 -9.70 4.74
CA ALA A 305 -6.69 -10.14 6.06
C ALA A 305 -5.33 -10.88 5.95
N LEU A 306 -5.11 -11.62 4.88
CA LEU A 306 -3.83 -12.29 4.61
C LEU A 306 -2.74 -11.29 4.18
N ILE A 307 -3.05 -10.40 3.24
CA ILE A 307 -2.12 -9.37 2.75
C ILE A 307 -1.65 -8.49 3.93
N GLU A 308 -2.54 -8.09 4.82
CA GLU A 308 -2.19 -7.26 5.98
C GLU A 308 -1.29 -7.98 7.01
N LYS A 309 -1.25 -9.32 7.03
CA LYS A 309 -0.32 -10.07 7.88
C LYS A 309 1.14 -9.91 7.44
N PHE A 310 1.40 -9.92 6.14
CA PHE A 310 2.76 -9.95 5.62
C PHE A 310 3.23 -8.64 5.00
N ILE A 311 2.33 -7.81 4.48
CA ILE A 311 2.70 -6.48 3.97
C ILE A 311 2.68 -5.43 5.09
N LYS A 312 2.81 -5.58 6.29
CA LYS A 312 2.82 -4.60 7.40
C LYS A 312 2.96 -3.13 6.91
N VAL A 313 1.85 -2.60 6.38
CA VAL A 313 1.75 -1.23 5.86
C VAL A 313 1.69 -0.23 7.01
#